data_86632a13a8c6f1445dd5e9aaa4621e7b
#
_entry.id   86632a13a8c6f1445dd5e9aaa4621e7b
#
_cell.length_a   1.000
_cell.length_b   1.000
_cell.length_c   1.000
_cell.angle_alpha   90.00
_cell.angle_beta   90.00
_cell.angle_gamma   90.00
#
_symmetry.space_group_name_H-M   'P 1'
#
loop_
_entity.id
_entity.type
_entity.pdbx_description
1 polymer ?
#
loop_
_entity_poly.entity_id
_entity_poly.type
_entity_poly.pdbx_seq_one_letter_code
_entity_poly.pdbx_strand_id
1 'polypeptide(L)'
;MFVDSTENYSATLALTIDLMRRRSVTPEDCGCQAAMIARLSAIGFHVEKLRFGDVDNFWAVRGTQGPTLCFAGHTDVVPSGPESLWQSAPFEPTIRDGFLFGRGAADMNGSLAAMVVAVERFVAAHPDHKGPIAFLITSDEEGPATEGTV
;
A
#
# COMPACT_ATOMS: atom_id res chain seq x y z
N MET A 1 -19.29 -5.38 21.13
CA MET A 1 -18.57 -4.48 22.07
C MET A 1 -17.32 -4.03 21.32
N PHE A 2 -17.40 -2.86 20.67
CA PHE A 2 -16.26 -2.31 19.93
C PHE A 2 -15.25 -1.82 20.96
N VAL A 3 -14.08 -2.42 20.99
CA VAL A 3 -12.94 -1.91 21.75
C VAL A 3 -12.40 -0.75 20.95
N ASP A 4 -12.84 0.45 21.29
CA ASP A 4 -12.20 1.71 20.90
C ASP A 4 -10.95 1.84 21.77
N SER A 5 -9.93 1.06 21.45
CA SER A 5 -8.59 1.32 21.95
C SER A 5 -7.93 2.21 20.92
N THR A 6 -7.77 3.48 21.24
CA THR A 6 -6.78 4.36 20.64
C THR A 6 -5.38 3.81 20.95
N GLU A 7 -5.10 2.61 20.48
CA GLU A 7 -3.77 2.03 20.54
C GLU A 7 -2.87 2.93 19.70
N ASN A 8 -1.82 3.41 20.29
CA ASN A 8 -0.85 4.32 19.67
C ASN A 8 0.05 3.50 18.70
N TYR A 9 -0.56 3.01 17.63
CA TYR A 9 0.16 2.26 16.59
C TYR A 9 1.24 3.14 15.94
N SER A 10 2.36 2.53 15.55
CA SER A 10 3.30 3.21 14.67
C SER A 10 2.58 3.62 13.37
N ALA A 11 3.04 4.70 12.73
CA ALA A 11 2.47 5.17 11.47
C ALA A 11 2.43 4.08 10.39
N THR A 12 3.46 3.20 10.36
CA THR A 12 3.52 2.06 9.46
C THR A 12 2.42 1.04 9.76
N LEU A 13 2.27 0.65 11.02
CA LEU A 13 1.25 -0.33 11.42
C LEU A 13 -0.17 0.21 11.17
N ALA A 14 -0.40 1.48 11.48
CA ALA A 14 -1.69 2.13 11.24
C ALA A 14 -2.06 2.12 9.74
N LEU A 15 -1.11 2.46 8.85
CA LEU A 15 -1.33 2.40 7.41
C LEU A 15 -1.50 0.96 6.92
N THR A 16 -0.72 0.00 7.43
CA THR A 16 -0.87 -1.42 7.08
C THR A 16 -2.29 -1.91 7.40
N ILE A 17 -2.78 -1.61 8.60
CA ILE A 17 -4.14 -1.98 9.04
C ILE A 17 -5.20 -1.33 8.13
N ASP A 18 -5.03 -0.05 7.77
CA ASP A 18 -5.97 0.62 6.87
C ASP A 18 -6.01 -0.03 5.48
N LEU A 19 -4.86 -0.35 4.90
CA LEU A 19 -4.79 -1.04 3.61
C LEU A 19 -5.42 -2.44 3.68
N MET A 20 -5.12 -3.23 4.70
CA MET A 20 -5.65 -4.59 4.88
C MET A 20 -7.17 -4.65 5.05
N ARG A 21 -7.80 -3.60 5.59
CA ARG A 21 -9.27 -3.51 5.73
C ARG A 21 -9.98 -3.34 4.40
N ARG A 22 -9.24 -2.93 3.37
CA ARG A 22 -9.76 -2.78 2.01
C ARG A 22 -9.70 -4.14 1.32
N ARG A 23 -10.85 -4.64 0.89
CA ARG A 23 -10.94 -5.98 0.30
C ARG A 23 -10.43 -5.96 -1.15
N SER A 24 -9.16 -5.64 -1.34
CA SER A 24 -8.51 -5.45 -2.64
C SER A 24 -8.15 -6.79 -3.29
N VAL A 25 -9.13 -7.69 -3.45
CA VAL A 25 -8.91 -8.95 -4.13
C VAL A 25 -8.71 -8.71 -5.63
N THR A 26 -7.59 -9.23 -6.16
CA THR A 26 -7.16 -8.98 -7.55
C THR A 26 -8.31 -9.12 -8.56
N PRO A 27 -8.45 -8.20 -9.52
CA PRO A 27 -7.66 -6.99 -9.78
C PRO A 27 -8.20 -5.72 -9.08
N GLU A 28 -9.10 -5.86 -8.12
CA GLU A 28 -9.78 -4.75 -7.45
C GLU A 28 -8.84 -4.02 -6.47
N ASP A 29 -8.67 -2.71 -6.64
CA ASP A 29 -7.86 -1.89 -5.73
C ASP A 29 -8.60 -1.51 -4.42
N CYS A 30 -9.90 -1.40 -4.45
CA CYS A 30 -10.75 -1.02 -3.32
C CYS A 30 -10.29 0.24 -2.56
N GLY A 31 -9.61 1.17 -3.24
CA GLY A 31 -9.18 2.45 -2.71
C GLY A 31 -7.85 2.42 -1.95
N CYS A 32 -7.09 1.32 -2.02
CA CYS A 32 -5.73 1.24 -1.48
C CYS A 32 -4.82 2.30 -2.11
N GLN A 33 -4.84 2.40 -3.45
CA GLN A 33 -4.04 3.39 -4.16
C GLN A 33 -4.47 4.82 -3.80
N ALA A 34 -5.76 5.08 -3.65
CA ALA A 34 -6.25 6.41 -3.25
C ALA A 34 -5.69 6.83 -1.88
N ALA A 35 -5.61 5.91 -0.91
CA ALA A 35 -5.01 6.17 0.40
C ALA A 35 -3.51 6.49 0.30
N MET A 36 -2.76 5.74 -0.53
CA MET A 36 -1.33 6.00 -0.77
C MET A 36 -1.12 7.32 -1.50
N ILE A 37 -1.89 7.60 -2.56
CA ILE A 37 -1.83 8.83 -3.36
C ILE A 37 -2.06 10.05 -2.48
N ALA A 38 -3.06 10.02 -1.60
CA ALA A 38 -3.32 11.14 -0.70
C ALA A 38 -2.11 11.47 0.18
N ARG A 39 -1.42 10.48 0.71
CA ARG A 39 -0.23 10.65 1.54
C ARG A 39 0.97 11.17 0.74
N LEU A 40 1.24 10.55 -0.42
CA LEU A 40 2.35 10.96 -1.30
C LEU A 40 2.16 12.38 -1.85
N SER A 41 0.94 12.73 -2.26
CA SER A 41 0.62 14.09 -2.72
C SER A 41 0.82 15.12 -1.62
N ALA A 42 0.48 14.80 -0.37
CA ALA A 42 0.66 15.70 0.77
C ALA A 42 2.14 16.07 1.04
N ILE A 43 3.07 15.24 0.60
CA ILE A 43 4.51 15.48 0.70
C ILE A 43 5.16 15.89 -0.63
N GLY A 44 4.37 16.32 -1.61
CA GLY A 44 4.82 16.96 -2.84
C GLY A 44 5.17 15.99 -3.98
N PHE A 45 4.65 14.77 -3.98
CA PHE A 45 4.74 13.91 -5.15
C PHE A 45 3.76 14.36 -6.23
N HIS A 46 4.22 14.36 -7.48
CA HIS A 46 3.36 14.44 -8.65
C HIS A 46 2.85 13.04 -8.98
N VAL A 47 1.53 12.90 -9.13
CA VAL A 47 0.89 11.60 -9.32
C VAL A 47 0.22 11.54 -10.68
N GLU A 48 0.46 10.46 -11.40
CA GLU A 48 -0.19 10.10 -12.64
C GLU A 48 -0.92 8.77 -12.45
N LYS A 49 -2.25 8.79 -12.61
CA LYS A 49 -3.08 7.58 -12.58
C LYS A 49 -3.03 6.91 -13.94
N LEU A 50 -2.72 5.64 -13.95
CA LEU A 50 -2.54 4.83 -15.15
C LEU A 50 -3.57 3.69 -15.11
N ARG A 51 -4.69 3.86 -15.81
CA ARG A 51 -5.70 2.81 -15.92
C ARG A 51 -5.55 2.07 -17.25
N PHE A 52 -5.41 0.76 -17.17
CA PHE A 52 -5.37 -0.13 -18.32
C PHE A 52 -6.48 -1.18 -18.15
N GLY A 53 -7.40 -1.24 -19.12
CA GLY A 53 -8.59 -2.09 -18.98
C GLY A 53 -9.36 -1.77 -17.69
N ASP A 54 -9.52 -2.76 -16.84
CA ASP A 54 -10.17 -2.65 -15.52
C ASP A 54 -9.17 -2.51 -14.37
N VAL A 55 -7.87 -2.45 -14.65
CA VAL A 55 -6.79 -2.38 -13.66
C VAL A 55 -6.38 -0.94 -13.39
N ASP A 56 -6.40 -0.55 -12.13
CA ASP A 56 -5.89 0.74 -11.67
C ASP A 56 -4.40 0.62 -11.31
N ASN A 57 -3.60 1.51 -11.88
CA ASN A 57 -2.20 1.68 -11.56
C ASN A 57 -1.90 3.16 -11.28
N PHE A 58 -0.78 3.47 -10.65
CA PHE A 58 -0.29 4.83 -10.61
C PHE A 58 1.24 4.90 -10.62
N TRP A 59 1.72 5.98 -11.20
CA TRP A 59 3.06 6.48 -11.06
C TRP A 59 3.06 7.72 -10.18
N ALA A 60 3.97 7.80 -9.23
CA ALA A 60 4.15 8.99 -8.43
C ALA A 60 5.64 9.31 -8.34
N VAL A 61 6.03 10.58 -8.51
CA VAL A 61 7.43 10.99 -8.49
C VAL A 61 7.61 12.33 -7.80
N ARG A 62 8.70 12.45 -7.02
CA ARG A 62 9.17 13.70 -6.41
C ARG A 62 10.66 13.87 -6.71
N GLY A 63 11.05 15.05 -7.21
CA GLY A 63 12.41 15.34 -7.68
C GLY A 63 12.54 15.19 -9.20
N THR A 64 13.60 15.80 -9.78
CA THR A 64 13.72 15.90 -11.25
C THR A 64 15.14 15.66 -11.76
N GLN A 65 16.15 15.50 -10.91
CA GLN A 65 17.56 15.46 -11.32
C GLN A 65 18.29 14.25 -10.77
N GLY A 66 18.93 13.51 -11.64
CA GLY A 66 19.77 12.37 -11.29
C GLY A 66 19.05 11.01 -11.43
N PRO A 67 19.68 9.94 -10.97
CA PRO A 67 19.10 8.61 -11.01
C PRO A 67 17.90 8.52 -10.05
N THR A 68 16.85 7.83 -10.49
CA THR A 68 15.60 7.64 -9.74
C THR A 68 15.69 6.38 -8.86
N LEU A 69 15.38 6.55 -7.57
CA LEU A 69 15.02 5.41 -6.71
C LEU A 69 13.52 5.14 -6.88
N CYS A 70 13.18 3.98 -7.43
CA CYS A 70 11.78 3.59 -7.62
C CYS A 70 11.39 2.45 -6.67
N PHE A 71 10.32 2.66 -5.91
CA PHE A 71 9.62 1.62 -5.18
C PHE A 71 8.51 1.06 -6.07
N ALA A 72 8.55 -0.25 -6.32
CA ALA A 72 7.51 -0.95 -7.05
C ALA A 72 6.74 -1.90 -6.14
N GLY A 73 5.44 -2.04 -6.35
CA GLY A 73 4.61 -2.93 -5.57
C GLY A 73 3.17 -2.98 -6.06
N HIS A 74 2.35 -3.78 -5.39
CA HIS A 74 0.95 -4.00 -5.74
C HIS A 74 0.04 -3.84 -4.53
N THR A 75 -1.18 -3.38 -4.79
CA THR A 75 -2.22 -3.19 -3.75
C THR A 75 -3.19 -4.35 -3.69
N ASP A 76 -3.27 -5.14 -4.74
CA ASP A 76 -4.14 -6.30 -4.79
C ASP A 76 -3.60 -7.46 -3.95
N VAL A 77 -4.50 -8.36 -3.59
CA VAL A 77 -4.21 -9.56 -2.81
C VAL A 77 -4.94 -10.76 -3.41
N VAL A 78 -4.37 -11.96 -3.25
CA VAL A 78 -5.06 -13.20 -3.66
C VAL A 78 -6.35 -13.41 -2.86
N PRO A 79 -7.34 -14.14 -3.42
CA PRO A 79 -8.54 -14.54 -2.68
C PRO A 79 -8.20 -15.22 -1.35
N SER A 80 -9.00 -14.97 -0.33
CA SER A 80 -8.79 -15.54 1.02
C SER A 80 -9.00 -17.07 1.08
N GLY A 81 -9.67 -17.63 0.07
CA GLY A 81 -10.21 -18.98 0.17
C GLY A 81 -11.37 -19.06 1.19
N PRO A 82 -11.73 -20.26 1.68
CA PRO A 82 -12.80 -20.41 2.65
C PRO A 82 -12.49 -19.66 3.95
N GLU A 83 -13.28 -18.67 4.28
CA GLU A 83 -13.07 -17.85 5.49
C GLU A 83 -13.21 -18.66 6.79
N SER A 84 -13.92 -19.79 6.74
CA SER A 84 -14.05 -20.73 7.86
C SER A 84 -12.74 -21.40 8.29
N LEU A 85 -11.70 -21.34 7.44
CA LEU A 85 -10.37 -21.87 7.75
C LEU A 85 -9.46 -20.83 8.44
N TRP A 86 -9.90 -19.58 8.53
CA TRP A 86 -9.13 -18.52 9.17
C TRP A 86 -9.47 -18.46 10.67
N GLN A 87 -8.46 -18.19 11.49
CA GLN A 87 -8.64 -17.98 12.94
C GLN A 87 -9.23 -16.60 13.27
N SER A 88 -9.14 -15.66 12.35
CA SER A 88 -9.78 -14.33 12.39
C SER A 88 -10.15 -13.96 10.96
N ALA A 89 -11.19 -13.16 10.76
CA ALA A 89 -11.62 -12.77 9.42
C ALA A 89 -10.47 -12.17 8.60
N PRO A 90 -10.26 -12.59 7.33
CA PRO A 90 -9.07 -12.26 6.56
C PRO A 90 -8.87 -10.76 6.35
N PHE A 91 -9.95 -9.97 6.27
CA PHE A 91 -9.93 -8.51 6.08
C PHE A 91 -10.24 -7.72 7.36
N GLU A 92 -10.17 -8.37 8.52
CA GLU A 92 -10.21 -7.77 9.84
C GLU A 92 -8.85 -7.93 10.52
N PRO A 93 -7.89 -7.01 10.28
CA PRO A 93 -6.53 -7.12 10.79
C PRO A 93 -6.53 -7.34 12.30
N THR A 94 -5.89 -8.40 12.75
CA THR A 94 -5.89 -8.81 14.15
C THR A 94 -4.46 -8.92 14.67
N ILE A 95 -4.16 -8.27 15.79
CA ILE A 95 -2.86 -8.39 16.45
C ILE A 95 -2.96 -9.44 17.56
N ARG A 96 -2.08 -10.45 17.50
CA ARG A 96 -1.94 -11.49 18.53
C ARG A 96 -0.46 -11.79 18.76
N ASP A 97 -0.05 -11.86 19.99
CA ASP A 97 1.32 -12.22 20.38
C ASP A 97 2.41 -11.39 19.66
N GLY A 98 2.11 -10.13 19.36
CA GLY A 98 3.03 -9.22 18.67
C GLY A 98 3.06 -9.39 17.15
N PHE A 99 2.22 -10.23 16.55
CA PHE A 99 2.10 -10.43 15.11
C PHE A 99 0.78 -9.89 14.58
N LEU A 100 0.83 -9.29 13.39
CA LEU A 100 -0.34 -8.84 12.64
C LEU A 100 -0.82 -9.97 11.70
N PHE A 101 -2.06 -10.38 11.87
CA PHE A 101 -2.71 -11.41 11.07
C PHE A 101 -3.78 -10.82 10.16
N GLY A 102 -3.85 -11.31 8.93
CA GLY A 102 -4.87 -10.98 7.93
C GLY A 102 -4.35 -11.13 6.51
N ARG A 103 -5.25 -11.13 5.53
CA ARG A 103 -4.89 -11.20 4.11
C ARG A 103 -4.07 -9.94 3.73
N GLY A 104 -2.98 -10.15 2.97
CA GLY A 104 -2.11 -9.07 2.51
C GLY A 104 -1.15 -8.51 3.57
N ALA A 105 -1.13 -9.00 4.82
CA ALA A 105 -0.24 -8.48 5.85
C ALA A 105 1.24 -8.55 5.43
N ALA A 106 1.68 -9.69 4.90
CA ALA A 106 3.05 -9.91 4.43
C ALA A 106 3.22 -9.59 2.94
N ASP A 107 2.22 -9.87 2.12
CA ASP A 107 2.21 -9.68 0.69
C ASP A 107 0.98 -8.87 0.25
N MET A 108 1.16 -7.53 -0.02
CA MET A 108 2.36 -6.81 0.42
C MET A 108 2.01 -5.48 1.13
N ASN A 109 0.82 -5.39 1.77
CA ASN A 109 0.35 -4.16 2.43
C ASN A 109 1.33 -3.62 3.50
N GLY A 110 1.98 -4.52 4.24
CA GLY A 110 3.00 -4.15 5.22
C GLY A 110 4.20 -3.45 4.57
N SER A 111 4.66 -3.97 3.44
CA SER A 111 5.75 -3.38 2.66
C SER A 111 5.35 -2.03 2.05
N LEU A 112 4.15 -1.93 1.47
CA LEU A 112 3.63 -0.66 0.94
C LEU A 112 3.57 0.43 2.01
N ALA A 113 3.03 0.09 3.18
CA ALA A 113 2.97 1.01 4.30
C ALA A 113 4.37 1.44 4.78
N ALA A 114 5.32 0.50 4.84
CA ALA A 114 6.70 0.79 5.21
C ALA A 114 7.37 1.74 4.21
N MET A 115 7.20 1.51 2.90
CA MET A 115 7.74 2.37 1.85
C MET A 115 7.18 3.80 1.95
N VAL A 116 5.87 3.97 2.06
CA VAL A 116 5.23 5.28 2.18
C VAL A 116 5.72 6.03 3.42
N VAL A 117 5.68 5.40 4.59
CA VAL A 117 6.07 6.04 5.85
C VAL A 117 7.57 6.35 5.89
N ALA A 118 8.43 5.48 5.32
CA ALA A 118 9.86 5.75 5.21
C ALA A 118 10.11 6.98 4.36
N VAL A 119 9.43 7.11 3.21
CA VAL A 119 9.57 8.26 2.32
C VAL A 119 9.01 9.54 2.95
N GLU A 120 7.89 9.48 3.67
CA GLU A 120 7.38 10.64 4.42
C GLU A 120 8.42 11.17 5.42
N ARG A 121 9.04 10.28 6.18
CA ARG A 121 10.09 10.65 7.15
C ARG A 121 11.33 11.18 6.46
N PHE A 122 11.74 10.56 5.36
CA PHE A 122 12.88 11.00 4.57
C PHE A 122 12.68 12.39 4.01
N VAL A 123 11.53 12.66 3.38
CA VAL A 123 11.20 13.97 2.80
C VAL A 123 11.10 15.05 3.89
N ALA A 124 10.55 14.72 5.06
CA ALA A 124 10.50 15.64 6.19
C ALA A 124 11.91 16.02 6.69
N ALA A 125 12.84 15.06 6.71
CA ALA A 125 14.22 15.30 7.13
C ALA A 125 15.09 15.91 6.03
N HIS A 126 14.76 15.66 4.76
CA HIS A 126 15.54 16.06 3.58
C HIS A 126 14.64 16.67 2.50
N PRO A 127 14.00 17.84 2.75
CA PRO A 127 13.03 18.43 1.82
C PRO A 127 13.65 18.79 0.46
N ASP A 128 14.95 19.09 0.44
CA ASP A 128 15.71 19.51 -0.75
C ASP A 128 16.56 18.37 -1.35
N HIS A 129 16.16 17.10 -1.14
CA HIS A 129 16.87 15.97 -1.74
C HIS A 129 16.93 16.07 -3.26
N LYS A 130 18.07 15.69 -3.87
CA LYS A 130 18.33 15.93 -5.29
C LYS A 130 17.81 14.79 -6.18
N GLY A 131 18.04 13.55 -5.80
CA GLY A 131 17.63 12.39 -6.60
C GLY A 131 16.12 12.19 -6.57
N PRO A 132 15.48 11.86 -7.71
CA PRO A 132 14.06 11.54 -7.71
C PRO A 132 13.75 10.27 -6.91
N ILE A 133 12.63 10.33 -6.18
CA ILE A 133 12.00 9.15 -5.56
C ILE A 133 10.70 8.91 -6.30
N ALA A 134 10.44 7.67 -6.69
CA ALA A 134 9.24 7.29 -7.41
C ALA A 134 8.55 6.08 -6.79
N PHE A 135 7.26 5.97 -7.05
CA PHE A 135 6.42 4.78 -6.80
C PHE A 135 5.78 4.35 -8.11
N LEU A 136 5.83 3.05 -8.38
CA LEU A 136 5.07 2.37 -9.42
C LEU A 136 4.20 1.33 -8.74
N ILE A 137 2.90 1.55 -8.72
CA ILE A 137 1.97 0.70 -7.97
C ILE A 137 0.87 0.20 -8.90
N THR A 138 0.62 -1.11 -8.85
CA THR A 138 -0.41 -1.80 -9.63
C THR A 138 -1.46 -2.45 -8.75
N SER A 139 -2.57 -2.90 -9.34
CA SER A 139 -3.59 -3.74 -8.69
C SER A 139 -3.86 -5.07 -9.41
N ASP A 140 -2.95 -5.54 -10.27
CA ASP A 140 -3.06 -6.84 -10.97
C ASP A 140 -1.71 -7.56 -10.99
N GLU A 141 -1.08 -7.73 -9.82
CA GLU A 141 0.13 -8.55 -9.72
C GLU A 141 -0.21 -10.00 -9.36
N GLU A 142 -1.19 -10.19 -8.50
CA GLU A 142 -1.63 -11.48 -7.95
C GLU A 142 -2.61 -12.23 -8.88
N GLY A 143 -2.96 -11.63 -10.01
CA GLY A 143 -3.86 -12.17 -11.01
C GLY A 143 -3.13 -12.56 -12.30
N PRO A 144 -3.80 -12.42 -13.48
CA PRO A 144 -3.17 -12.65 -14.77
C PRO A 144 -2.01 -11.70 -15.09
N ALA A 145 -1.90 -10.59 -14.38
CA ALA A 145 -0.89 -9.53 -14.52
C ALA A 145 -0.78 -8.94 -15.95
N THR A 146 -1.88 -9.00 -16.72
CA THR A 146 -1.88 -8.54 -18.13
C THR A 146 -1.93 -7.03 -18.28
N GLU A 147 -2.47 -6.34 -17.30
CA GLU A 147 -2.69 -4.88 -17.31
C GLU A 147 -2.01 -4.19 -16.10
N GLY A 148 -1.31 -4.97 -15.28
CA GLY A 148 -0.58 -4.53 -14.12
C GLY A 148 0.91 -4.43 -14.37
N THR A 149 1.67 -5.40 -13.84
CA THR A 149 3.13 -5.46 -13.98
C THR A 149 3.49 -6.24 -15.25
N VAL A 150 3.74 -5.56 -16.36
CA VAL A 150 4.19 -6.15 -17.63
C VAL A 150 5.61 -5.69 -17.91
#